data_287d43ef1f53b2abd911d0588b389aa6
#
_entry.id   287d43ef1f53b2abd911d0588b389aa6
#
_cell.length_a   1.000
_cell.length_b   1.000
_cell.length_c   1.000
_cell.angle_alpha   90.00
_cell.angle_beta   90.00
_cell.angle_gamma   90.00
#
_symmetry.space_group_name_H-M   'P 1'
#
loop_
_entity.id
_entity.type
_entity.pdbx_description
1 polymer ?
#
loop_
_entity_poly.entity_id
_entity_poly.type
_entity_poly.pdbx_seq_one_letter_code
_entity_poly.pdbx_strand_id
1 'polypeptide(L)'
;EEFNSIVKSAHQTGTKVILDFVSNHVHQDHPYIRDHKNWFGTVNLPDGRLNIRQWDGDTRLTTWFDEFLPSFDFPSAPVAINQVVEDAMWWMEEYDLDGFRQDAVKHVPHSFWKSLTRSAKIRFPEKNIYQIGETFGSDELIGSYVNPAELDAQFNFSIYFNSRGVFSSDQPNFSDIEDVIAENRSTFGPIHLMGNITSSHDQLRFSGYADGQIQFSDNGTARSFDNPVGKIQQLSTYSKMANFHAFNISQPGIPIIYYGEEIALMGEGDPGNRRMMRFNISDNEMELKKTFSLLNGLRAEYSSLALGDQMILYNEGPVLILLKKYFNEMILVAFNNSLDSKTIEIEFPFETTLLTKLIGPGHYEMNNKLIKLTINPLSHDFYFSKK
;
A
#
# COMPACT_ATOMS: atom_id res chain seq x y z
N GLU A 1 0.94 29.55 -0.53
CA GLU A 1 -0.29 29.82 -1.31
C GLU A 1 -0.70 28.64 -2.20
N GLU A 2 0.21 28.06 -2.99
CA GLU A 2 -0.08 26.94 -3.92
C GLU A 2 -0.59 25.70 -3.18
N PHE A 3 0.10 25.28 -2.11
CA PHE A 3 -0.30 24.10 -1.33
C PHE A 3 -1.71 24.26 -0.74
N ASN A 4 -2.03 25.43 -0.19
CA ASN A 4 -3.37 25.74 0.32
C ASN A 4 -4.43 25.67 -0.79
N SER A 5 -4.09 26.11 -2.02
CA SER A 5 -4.98 26.01 -3.18
C SER A 5 -5.25 24.55 -3.56
N ILE A 6 -4.23 23.67 -3.49
CA ILE A 6 -4.37 22.23 -3.75
C ILE A 6 -5.31 21.60 -2.73
N VAL A 7 -5.09 21.83 -1.42
CA VAL A 7 -5.94 21.27 -0.36
C VAL A 7 -7.38 21.73 -0.51
N LYS A 8 -7.61 23.04 -0.73
CA LYS A 8 -8.98 23.57 -0.95
C LYS A 8 -9.65 22.95 -2.17
N SER A 9 -8.93 22.77 -3.26
CA SER A 9 -9.48 22.16 -4.48
C SER A 9 -9.82 20.68 -4.26
N ALA A 10 -9.00 19.95 -3.51
CA ALA A 10 -9.29 18.58 -3.13
C ALA A 10 -10.57 18.49 -2.28
N HIS A 11 -10.69 19.33 -1.26
CA HIS A 11 -11.88 19.36 -0.40
C HIS A 11 -13.17 19.70 -1.17
N GLN A 12 -13.10 20.59 -2.17
CA GLN A 12 -14.26 20.90 -3.04
C GLN A 12 -14.78 19.70 -3.81
N THR A 13 -13.93 18.70 -4.06
CA THR A 13 -14.32 17.42 -4.71
C THR A 13 -14.61 16.30 -3.71
N GLY A 14 -14.60 16.59 -2.40
CA GLY A 14 -14.77 15.60 -1.34
C GLY A 14 -13.53 14.76 -1.06
N THR A 15 -12.39 15.09 -1.66
CA THR A 15 -11.12 14.38 -1.47
C THR A 15 -10.42 14.89 -0.21
N LYS A 16 -9.98 13.96 0.64
CA LYS A 16 -9.19 14.25 1.84
C LYS A 16 -7.70 14.35 1.50
N VAL A 17 -6.97 15.18 2.25
CA VAL A 17 -5.54 15.42 2.04
C VAL A 17 -4.77 15.09 3.31
N ILE A 18 -3.83 14.16 3.21
CA ILE A 18 -2.87 13.84 4.27
C ILE A 18 -1.47 14.25 3.84
N LEU A 19 -0.64 14.68 4.80
CA LEU A 19 0.74 15.09 4.56
C LEU A 19 1.69 13.95 4.89
N ASP A 20 2.71 13.76 4.04
CA ASP A 20 3.86 12.92 4.36
C ASP A 20 4.74 13.66 5.37
N PHE A 21 4.74 13.19 6.64
CA PHE A 21 5.39 13.86 7.75
C PHE A 21 6.57 13.04 8.27
N VAL A 22 7.77 13.62 8.14
CA VAL A 22 9.02 13.01 8.60
C VAL A 22 9.30 13.49 10.02
N SER A 23 9.03 12.64 11.02
CA SER A 23 9.24 12.94 12.43
C SER A 23 10.52 12.34 13.02
N ASN A 24 11.18 11.42 12.31
CA ASN A 24 12.37 10.72 12.82
C ASN A 24 13.65 11.53 12.72
N HIS A 25 13.85 12.26 11.62
CA HIS A 25 15.11 12.94 11.32
C HIS A 25 14.89 14.29 10.64
N VAL A 26 15.95 15.07 10.55
CA VAL A 26 15.97 16.33 9.82
C VAL A 26 17.24 16.40 8.98
N HIS A 27 17.32 17.35 8.04
CA HIS A 27 18.58 17.66 7.37
C HIS A 27 19.56 18.33 8.34
N GLN A 28 20.86 18.10 8.18
CA GLN A 28 21.92 18.65 9.04
C GLN A 28 21.91 20.19 9.15
N ASP A 29 21.35 20.89 8.17
CA ASP A 29 21.22 22.36 8.17
C ASP A 29 19.92 22.86 8.85
N HIS A 30 19.09 21.94 9.39
CA HIS A 30 17.84 22.31 10.06
C HIS A 30 18.12 23.17 11.30
N PRO A 31 17.33 24.24 11.57
CA PRO A 31 17.53 25.09 12.74
C PRO A 31 17.67 24.33 14.07
N TYR A 32 16.94 23.24 14.26
CA TYR A 32 17.01 22.42 15.48
C TYR A 32 18.40 21.83 15.73
N ILE A 33 19.19 21.52 14.72
CA ILE A 33 20.57 21.03 14.88
C ILE A 33 21.45 22.11 15.53
N ARG A 34 21.27 23.38 15.11
CA ARG A 34 22.01 24.52 15.68
C ARG A 34 21.54 24.85 17.08
N ASP A 35 20.21 24.91 17.29
CA ASP A 35 19.61 25.48 18.48
C ASP A 35 19.38 24.42 19.60
N HIS A 36 19.27 23.15 19.23
CA HIS A 36 18.93 22.04 20.12
C HIS A 36 19.74 20.76 19.81
N LYS A 37 21.06 20.89 19.72
CA LYS A 37 21.96 19.77 19.36
C LYS A 37 21.77 18.53 20.26
N ASN A 38 21.38 18.74 21.51
CA ASN A 38 21.12 17.68 22.49
C ASN A 38 19.79 16.90 22.27
N TRP A 39 19.01 17.25 21.25
CA TRP A 39 17.82 16.49 20.87
C TRP A 39 18.13 15.32 19.93
N PHE A 40 19.35 15.26 19.40
CA PHE A 40 19.74 14.31 18.36
C PHE A 40 20.68 13.23 18.88
N GLY A 41 20.53 12.03 18.36
CA GLY A 41 21.44 10.93 18.61
C GLY A 41 22.85 11.23 18.10
N THR A 42 23.82 10.48 18.62
CA THR A 42 25.21 10.61 18.19
C THR A 42 25.48 9.69 16.98
N VAL A 43 26.25 10.19 16.03
CA VAL A 43 26.66 9.41 14.86
C VAL A 43 27.71 8.32 15.22
N ASN A 44 28.42 8.47 16.33
CA ASN A 44 29.40 7.49 16.82
C ASN A 44 28.86 6.80 18.07
N LEU A 45 28.77 5.49 18.04
CA LEU A 45 28.42 4.67 19.19
C LEU A 45 29.63 4.55 20.16
N PRO A 46 29.39 4.26 21.47
CA PRO A 46 30.46 4.10 22.45
C PRO A 46 31.47 3.01 22.11
N ASP A 47 31.10 2.03 21.31
CA ASP A 47 31.98 0.93 20.83
C ASP A 47 32.77 1.28 19.56
N GLY A 48 32.65 2.51 19.06
CA GLY A 48 33.36 3.01 17.89
C GLY A 48 32.69 2.73 16.54
N ARG A 49 31.55 2.04 16.51
CA ARG A 49 30.75 1.86 15.30
C ARG A 49 30.02 3.15 14.94
N LEU A 50 29.70 3.32 13.64
CA LEU A 50 28.81 4.38 13.20
C LEU A 50 27.35 4.01 13.51
N ASN A 51 26.61 4.94 14.07
CA ASN A 51 25.17 4.83 14.30
C ASN A 51 24.37 5.29 13.06
N ILE A 52 24.70 4.70 11.93
CA ILE A 52 24.04 4.98 10.65
C ILE A 52 23.40 3.68 10.15
N ARG A 53 22.10 3.75 9.80
CA ARG A 53 21.34 2.63 9.24
C ARG A 53 21.35 1.37 10.11
N GLN A 54 21.33 1.56 11.44
CA GLN A 54 21.16 0.49 12.42
C GLN A 54 19.67 0.23 12.62
N TRP A 55 19.08 -0.52 11.69
CA TRP A 55 17.61 -0.62 11.54
C TRP A 55 16.89 -1.43 12.61
N ASP A 56 17.62 -2.17 13.43
CA ASP A 56 17.06 -3.13 14.39
C ASP A 56 17.55 -2.88 15.83
N GLY A 57 16.91 -3.56 16.78
CA GLY A 57 17.22 -3.41 18.20
C GLY A 57 16.93 -2.00 18.75
N ASP A 58 17.52 -1.68 19.91
CA ASP A 58 17.28 -0.39 20.57
C ASP A 58 17.94 0.78 19.85
N THR A 59 19.02 0.53 19.11
CA THR A 59 19.72 1.55 18.31
C THR A 59 18.84 2.13 17.21
N ARG A 60 17.79 1.42 16.75
CA ARG A 60 16.86 1.91 15.73
C ARG A 60 16.19 3.25 16.13
N LEU A 61 16.07 3.54 17.42
CA LEU A 61 15.44 4.76 17.93
C LEU A 61 16.33 6.01 17.92
N THR A 62 17.62 5.84 17.55
CA THR A 62 18.61 6.94 17.53
C THR A 62 19.49 6.89 16.28
N THR A 63 19.32 5.88 15.45
CA THR A 63 20.15 5.69 14.24
C THR A 63 19.91 6.79 13.22
N TRP A 64 20.99 7.34 12.69
CA TRP A 64 20.89 8.30 11.59
C TRP A 64 20.59 7.57 10.28
N PHE A 65 19.78 8.18 9.43
CA PHE A 65 19.46 7.62 8.10
C PHE A 65 20.59 7.85 7.10
N ASP A 66 21.35 8.94 7.28
CA ASP A 66 22.61 9.20 6.58
C ASP A 66 23.45 10.19 7.42
N GLU A 67 24.72 10.44 7.02
CA GLU A 67 25.60 11.40 7.71
C GLU A 67 25.02 12.82 7.78
N PHE A 68 24.21 13.20 6.76
CA PHE A 68 23.52 14.48 6.70
C PHE A 68 22.07 14.45 7.18
N LEU A 69 21.58 13.31 7.68
CA LEU A 69 20.22 13.10 8.20
C LEU A 69 20.24 12.65 9.68
N PRO A 70 20.60 13.55 10.61
CA PRO A 70 20.58 13.29 12.04
C PRO A 70 19.17 12.98 12.52
N SER A 71 19.03 11.88 13.29
CA SER A 71 17.78 11.45 13.89
C SER A 71 17.65 11.97 15.30
N PHE A 72 16.42 12.29 15.71
CA PHE A 72 16.10 12.66 17.08
C PHE A 72 16.38 11.49 18.03
N ASP A 73 16.86 11.81 19.22
CA ASP A 73 16.94 10.91 20.36
C ASP A 73 15.81 11.24 21.35
N PHE A 74 14.59 10.92 20.96
CA PHE A 74 13.42 11.16 21.79
C PHE A 74 13.47 10.50 23.17
N PRO A 75 14.05 9.29 23.34
CA PRO A 75 14.24 8.70 24.65
C PRO A 75 15.07 9.58 25.60
N SER A 76 16.16 10.18 25.11
CA SER A 76 17.04 11.05 25.91
C SER A 76 16.57 12.51 25.95
N ALA A 77 15.79 12.95 24.97
CA ALA A 77 15.28 14.31 24.85
C ALA A 77 13.76 14.37 24.68
N PRO A 78 12.96 13.98 25.69
CA PRO A 78 11.49 13.96 25.58
C PRO A 78 10.86 15.32 25.25
N VAL A 79 11.57 16.42 25.55
CA VAL A 79 11.12 17.79 25.22
C VAL A 79 10.99 17.97 23.69
N ALA A 80 11.80 17.28 22.90
CA ALA A 80 11.71 17.32 21.45
C ALA A 80 10.38 16.73 20.92
N ILE A 81 9.79 15.76 21.63
CA ILE A 81 8.46 15.21 21.29
C ILE A 81 7.43 16.34 21.24
N ASN A 82 7.40 17.20 22.27
CA ASN A 82 6.42 18.27 22.33
C ASN A 82 6.57 19.22 21.14
N GLN A 83 7.80 19.60 20.79
CA GLN A 83 8.03 20.52 19.68
C GLN A 83 7.66 19.92 18.34
N VAL A 84 8.08 18.68 18.04
CA VAL A 84 7.76 18.02 16.75
C VAL A 84 6.25 17.75 16.65
N VAL A 85 5.58 17.47 17.76
CA VAL A 85 4.10 17.36 17.78
C VAL A 85 3.45 18.71 17.49
N GLU A 86 3.96 19.82 18.06
CA GLU A 86 3.46 21.18 17.74
C GLU A 86 3.66 21.52 16.28
N ASP A 87 4.80 21.15 15.68
CA ASP A 87 5.05 21.34 14.24
C ASP A 87 4.03 20.58 13.40
N ALA A 88 3.69 19.33 13.76
CA ALA A 88 2.63 18.56 13.09
C ALA A 88 1.25 19.22 13.22
N MET A 89 0.91 19.72 14.43
CA MET A 89 -0.35 20.41 14.66
C MET A 89 -0.45 21.70 13.86
N TRP A 90 0.66 22.45 13.77
CA TRP A 90 0.74 23.65 12.92
C TRP A 90 0.40 23.35 11.44
N TRP A 91 0.94 22.24 10.87
CA TRP A 91 0.61 21.83 9.51
C TRP A 91 -0.87 21.54 9.33
N MET A 92 -1.50 20.87 10.31
CA MET A 92 -2.94 20.58 10.27
C MET A 92 -3.79 21.84 10.36
N GLU A 93 -3.41 22.80 11.22
CA GLU A 93 -4.15 24.06 11.42
C GLU A 93 -4.03 24.98 10.19
N GLU A 94 -2.79 25.20 9.72
CA GLU A 94 -2.50 26.16 8.64
C GLU A 94 -3.11 25.73 7.31
N TYR A 95 -3.12 24.42 7.03
CA TYR A 95 -3.55 23.91 5.72
C TYR A 95 -4.83 23.07 5.75
N ASP A 96 -5.49 22.99 6.89
CA ASP A 96 -6.75 22.22 7.05
C ASP A 96 -6.60 20.72 6.66
N LEU A 97 -5.46 20.11 6.96
CA LEU A 97 -5.16 18.72 6.60
C LEU A 97 -6.08 17.72 7.31
N ASP A 98 -6.25 16.55 6.71
CA ASP A 98 -7.10 15.46 7.22
C ASP A 98 -6.29 14.34 7.91
N GLY A 99 -4.97 14.48 7.99
CA GLY A 99 -4.10 13.52 8.64
C GLY A 99 -2.69 13.46 8.08
N PHE A 100 -2.04 12.32 8.30
CA PHE A 100 -0.63 12.13 7.95
C PHE A 100 -0.33 10.74 7.37
N ARG A 101 0.62 10.68 6.45
CA ARG A 101 1.48 9.53 6.27
C ARG A 101 2.69 9.74 7.17
N GLN A 102 2.93 8.82 8.09
CA GLN A 102 4.02 8.91 9.05
C GLN A 102 5.22 8.12 8.54
N ASP A 103 6.32 8.84 8.28
CA ASP A 103 7.57 8.25 7.83
C ASP A 103 8.28 7.49 8.95
N ALA A 104 8.97 6.39 8.59
CA ALA A 104 9.93 5.68 9.44
C ALA A 104 9.42 5.36 10.86
N VAL A 105 8.18 4.90 11.01
CA VAL A 105 7.46 4.76 12.29
C VAL A 105 8.23 3.94 13.33
N LYS A 106 8.87 2.83 12.94
CA LYS A 106 9.61 1.97 13.88
C LYS A 106 10.84 2.65 14.51
N HIS A 107 11.30 3.75 13.93
CA HIS A 107 12.46 4.54 14.40
C HIS A 107 12.08 5.65 15.38
N VAL A 108 10.77 5.80 15.63
CA VAL A 108 10.21 6.78 16.56
C VAL A 108 9.49 6.04 17.70
N PRO A 109 9.70 6.43 18.97
CA PRO A 109 9.15 5.69 20.11
C PRO A 109 7.62 5.82 20.17
N HIS A 110 6.94 4.81 20.71
CA HIS A 110 5.51 4.80 20.96
C HIS A 110 4.97 6.02 21.71
N SER A 111 5.79 6.59 22.62
CA SER A 111 5.43 7.81 23.37
C SER A 111 5.18 9.01 22.45
N PHE A 112 5.93 9.14 21.36
CA PHE A 112 5.73 10.18 20.36
C PHE A 112 4.35 10.00 19.66
N TRP A 113 4.07 8.81 19.15
CA TRP A 113 2.83 8.52 18.45
C TRP A 113 1.61 8.75 19.32
N LYS A 114 1.68 8.33 20.59
CA LYS A 114 0.63 8.60 21.59
C LYS A 114 0.43 10.10 21.82
N SER A 115 1.51 10.86 21.92
CA SER A 115 1.44 12.32 22.12
C SER A 115 0.84 13.02 20.90
N LEU A 116 1.27 12.64 19.70
CA LEU A 116 0.75 13.18 18.42
C LEU A 116 -0.75 12.92 18.29
N THR A 117 -1.16 11.65 18.40
CA THR A 117 -2.56 11.25 18.25
C THR A 117 -3.46 11.88 19.30
N ARG A 118 -2.98 11.98 20.55
CA ARG A 118 -3.72 12.69 21.61
C ARG A 118 -3.88 14.17 21.28
N SER A 119 -2.81 14.86 20.84
CA SER A 119 -2.85 16.28 20.49
C SER A 119 -3.80 16.52 19.33
N ALA A 120 -3.74 15.70 18.28
CA ALA A 120 -4.63 15.78 17.14
C ALA A 120 -6.10 15.61 17.53
N LYS A 121 -6.44 14.60 18.33
CA LYS A 121 -7.83 14.37 18.79
C LYS A 121 -8.37 15.49 19.71
N ILE A 122 -7.50 16.11 20.51
CA ILE A 122 -7.92 17.23 21.38
C ILE A 122 -8.13 18.51 20.57
N ARG A 123 -7.26 18.81 19.60
CA ARG A 123 -7.33 20.06 18.82
C ARG A 123 -8.39 20.02 17.72
N PHE A 124 -8.65 18.84 17.17
CA PHE A 124 -9.56 18.65 16.02
C PHE A 124 -10.64 17.59 16.33
N PRO A 125 -11.45 17.76 17.39
CA PRO A 125 -12.39 16.72 17.84
C PRO A 125 -13.49 16.40 16.80
N GLU A 126 -13.76 17.30 15.86
CA GLU A 126 -14.76 17.12 14.80
C GLU A 126 -14.18 16.56 13.50
N LYS A 127 -12.84 16.36 13.43
CA LYS A 127 -12.21 15.79 12.24
C LYS A 127 -12.03 14.29 12.36
N ASN A 128 -12.33 13.58 11.28
CA ASN A 128 -11.90 12.19 11.09
C ASN A 128 -10.47 12.19 10.57
N ILE A 129 -9.50 12.28 11.49
CA ILE A 129 -8.07 12.27 11.16
C ILE A 129 -7.65 10.86 10.84
N TYR A 130 -6.95 10.68 9.73
CA TYR A 130 -6.37 9.38 9.35
C TYR A 130 -4.86 9.44 9.35
N GLN A 131 -4.24 8.51 10.06
CA GLN A 131 -2.78 8.37 10.15
C GLN A 131 -2.36 6.99 9.65
N ILE A 132 -1.61 6.96 8.55
CA ILE A 132 -1.01 5.75 8.02
C ILE A 132 0.50 5.80 8.16
N GLY A 133 1.11 4.76 8.74
CA GLY A 133 2.54 4.69 9.00
C GLY A 133 3.31 3.86 7.99
N GLU A 134 4.62 4.08 7.97
CA GLU A 134 5.56 3.23 7.26
C GLU A 134 6.48 2.49 8.22
N THR A 135 6.42 1.15 8.17
CA THR A 135 7.33 0.27 8.92
C THR A 135 7.73 -0.93 8.08
N PHE A 136 9.02 -1.09 7.84
CA PHE A 136 9.56 -2.35 7.33
C PHE A 136 9.87 -3.29 8.49
N GLY A 137 9.19 -4.44 8.55
CA GLY A 137 9.37 -5.39 9.63
C GLY A 137 8.39 -6.55 9.57
N SER A 138 8.30 -7.34 10.65
CA SER A 138 7.28 -8.37 10.79
C SER A 138 5.89 -7.78 10.99
N ASP A 139 4.85 -8.55 10.71
CA ASP A 139 3.46 -8.12 10.88
C ASP A 139 3.16 -7.75 12.34
N GLU A 140 3.79 -8.43 13.33
CA GLU A 140 3.65 -8.08 14.74
C GLU A 140 4.25 -6.70 15.05
N LEU A 141 5.44 -6.39 14.50
CA LEU A 141 6.05 -5.08 14.68
C LEU A 141 5.18 -3.98 14.04
N ILE A 142 4.73 -4.20 12.81
CA ILE A 142 3.83 -3.31 12.10
C ILE A 142 2.54 -3.09 12.91
N GLY A 143 1.90 -4.19 13.34
CA GLY A 143 0.67 -4.17 14.12
C GLY A 143 0.80 -3.51 15.49
N SER A 144 1.99 -3.52 16.10
CA SER A 144 2.21 -2.93 17.43
C SER A 144 1.94 -1.43 17.50
N TYR A 145 2.04 -0.72 16.37
CA TYR A 145 1.76 0.71 16.27
C TYR A 145 0.31 1.03 15.87
N VAL A 146 -0.48 0.00 15.49
CA VAL A 146 -1.86 0.20 15.01
C VAL A 146 -2.84 0.00 16.16
N ASN A 147 -3.25 1.10 16.76
CA ASN A 147 -4.21 1.10 17.86
C ASN A 147 -4.84 2.50 18.03
N PRO A 148 -5.95 2.64 18.78
CA PRO A 148 -6.66 3.92 18.93
C PRO A 148 -5.86 5.05 19.58
N ALA A 149 -4.73 4.76 20.23
CA ALA A 149 -3.89 5.77 20.86
C ALA A 149 -2.69 6.20 20.00
N GLU A 150 -2.44 5.50 18.89
CA GLU A 150 -1.29 5.73 18.01
C GLU A 150 -1.76 5.91 16.56
N LEU A 151 -1.46 4.97 15.66
CA LEU A 151 -1.81 5.09 14.25
C LEU A 151 -3.07 4.30 13.92
N ASP A 152 -3.81 4.75 12.92
CA ASP A 152 -4.99 4.04 12.41
C ASP A 152 -4.60 2.85 11.53
N ALA A 153 -3.46 2.95 10.87
CA ALA A 153 -2.96 1.97 9.91
C ALA A 153 -1.46 2.06 9.66
N GLN A 154 -0.94 1.06 8.95
CA GLN A 154 0.37 1.10 8.30
C GLN A 154 0.30 0.54 6.89
N PHE A 155 1.34 0.76 6.07
CA PHE A 155 1.47 0.08 4.79
C PHE A 155 1.64 -1.43 5.01
N ASN A 156 0.89 -2.20 4.25
CA ASN A 156 0.90 -3.67 4.30
C ASN A 156 2.03 -4.21 3.40
N PHE A 157 3.26 -4.08 3.88
CA PHE A 157 4.42 -4.53 3.12
C PHE A 157 4.49 -6.05 2.98
N SER A 158 3.96 -6.79 3.94
CA SER A 158 3.96 -8.26 3.89
C SER A 158 3.19 -8.74 2.65
N ILE A 159 1.94 -8.29 2.48
CA ILE A 159 1.16 -8.68 1.30
C ILE A 159 1.77 -8.15 0.00
N TYR A 160 2.33 -6.94 0.00
CA TYR A 160 2.98 -6.36 -1.17
C TYR A 160 4.19 -7.17 -1.63
N PHE A 161 5.14 -7.46 -0.74
CA PHE A 161 6.38 -8.14 -1.11
C PHE A 161 6.14 -9.58 -1.59
N ASN A 162 5.18 -10.29 -1.02
CA ASN A 162 4.84 -11.63 -1.43
C ASN A 162 4.03 -11.65 -2.74
N SER A 163 3.04 -10.76 -2.87
CA SER A 163 2.14 -10.78 -4.03
C SER A 163 2.78 -10.26 -5.32
N ARG A 164 3.65 -9.24 -5.26
CA ARG A 164 4.27 -8.66 -6.47
C ARG A 164 5.01 -9.71 -7.32
N GLY A 165 5.64 -10.71 -6.67
CA GLY A 165 6.32 -11.82 -7.35
C GLY A 165 5.36 -12.69 -8.16
N VAL A 166 4.23 -13.04 -7.57
CA VAL A 166 3.20 -13.86 -8.23
C VAL A 166 2.58 -13.12 -9.41
N PHE A 167 2.24 -11.84 -9.24
CA PHE A 167 1.58 -11.07 -10.29
C PHE A 167 2.51 -10.64 -11.43
N SER A 168 3.82 -10.53 -11.20
CA SER A 168 4.79 -10.22 -12.26
C SER A 168 5.33 -11.46 -12.99
N SER A 169 5.25 -12.64 -12.38
CA SER A 169 5.80 -13.90 -12.90
C SER A 169 5.14 -14.35 -14.21
N ASP A 170 5.93 -14.98 -15.08
CA ASP A 170 5.44 -15.74 -16.22
C ASP A 170 5.05 -17.19 -15.85
N GLN A 171 5.41 -17.63 -14.65
CA GLN A 171 5.02 -18.91 -14.03
C GLN A 171 4.45 -18.64 -12.63
N PRO A 172 3.28 -18.00 -12.53
CA PRO A 172 2.72 -17.62 -11.25
C PRO A 172 2.20 -18.85 -10.48
N ASN A 173 2.33 -18.79 -9.15
CA ASN A 173 1.77 -19.77 -8.25
C ASN A 173 1.09 -19.04 -7.07
N PHE A 174 -0.23 -19.05 -7.04
CA PHE A 174 -0.99 -18.35 -6.02
C PHE A 174 -0.92 -19.02 -4.63
N SER A 175 -0.53 -20.30 -4.55
CA SER A 175 -0.30 -20.93 -3.25
C SER A 175 0.83 -20.26 -2.44
N ASP A 176 1.76 -19.56 -3.13
CA ASP A 176 2.87 -18.85 -2.50
C ASP A 176 2.43 -17.65 -1.64
N ILE A 177 1.19 -17.17 -1.78
CA ILE A 177 0.64 -16.06 -0.99
C ILE A 177 -0.47 -16.46 -0.03
N GLU A 178 -0.80 -17.75 0.07
CA GLU A 178 -1.87 -18.23 0.97
C GLU A 178 -1.54 -17.94 2.44
N ASP A 179 -0.34 -18.30 2.86
CA ASP A 179 0.11 -18.11 4.23
C ASP A 179 0.12 -16.63 4.61
N VAL A 180 0.58 -15.76 3.73
CA VAL A 180 0.61 -14.31 4.01
C VAL A 180 -0.79 -13.71 4.09
N ILE A 181 -1.74 -14.18 3.30
CA ILE A 181 -3.14 -13.77 3.41
C ILE A 181 -3.72 -14.20 4.76
N ALA A 182 -3.44 -15.44 5.20
CA ALA A 182 -3.89 -15.96 6.48
C ALA A 182 -3.24 -15.22 7.67
N GLU A 183 -1.93 -14.96 7.61
CA GLU A 183 -1.17 -14.23 8.62
C GLU A 183 -1.66 -12.79 8.76
N ASN A 184 -1.86 -12.08 7.66
CA ASN A 184 -2.43 -10.73 7.66
C ASN A 184 -3.81 -10.70 8.35
N ARG A 185 -4.68 -11.67 8.02
CA ARG A 185 -5.99 -11.78 8.66
C ARG A 185 -5.87 -12.06 10.17
N SER A 186 -4.91 -12.88 10.58
CA SER A 186 -4.67 -13.20 11.99
C SER A 186 -4.16 -11.99 12.77
N THR A 187 -3.23 -11.22 12.18
CA THR A 187 -2.55 -10.10 12.84
C THR A 187 -3.39 -8.82 12.85
N PHE A 188 -3.98 -8.45 11.71
CA PHE A 188 -4.71 -7.18 11.57
C PHE A 188 -6.23 -7.33 11.69
N GLY A 189 -6.73 -8.55 11.71
CA GLY A 189 -8.16 -8.86 11.73
C GLY A 189 -8.80 -8.87 10.33
N PRO A 190 -10.08 -9.28 10.25
CA PRO A 190 -10.80 -9.37 8.97
C PRO A 190 -11.21 -8.00 8.42
N ILE A 191 -11.27 -6.97 9.27
CA ILE A 191 -11.62 -5.60 8.92
C ILE A 191 -10.56 -4.68 9.53
N HIS A 192 -9.77 -4.04 8.68
CA HIS A 192 -8.70 -3.13 9.08
C HIS A 192 -8.51 -2.02 8.04
N LEU A 193 -7.71 -1.01 8.38
CA LEU A 193 -7.43 0.15 7.51
C LEU A 193 -6.01 0.12 6.93
N MET A 194 -5.29 -1.02 7.01
CA MET A 194 -3.93 -1.15 6.48
C MET A 194 -3.88 -0.80 5.00
N GLY A 195 -2.83 -0.10 4.58
CA GLY A 195 -2.68 0.36 3.20
C GLY A 195 -2.05 -0.70 2.30
N ASN A 196 -2.82 -1.21 1.34
CA ASN A 196 -2.31 -2.16 0.35
C ASN A 196 -1.75 -1.41 -0.84
N ILE A 197 -0.44 -1.50 -1.06
CA ILE A 197 0.29 -0.84 -2.15
C ILE A 197 0.61 -1.83 -3.27
N THR A 198 0.86 -1.30 -4.48
CA THR A 198 1.50 -2.02 -5.60
C THR A 198 2.88 -1.47 -5.90
N SER A 199 3.15 -0.24 -5.54
CA SER A 199 4.46 0.41 -5.46
C SER A 199 4.37 1.67 -4.59
N SER A 200 5.49 2.39 -4.42
CA SER A 200 5.54 3.68 -3.72
C SER A 200 6.69 4.54 -4.24
N HIS A 201 6.88 5.72 -3.66
CA HIS A 201 8.02 6.59 -3.95
C HIS A 201 9.38 6.01 -3.48
N ASP A 202 9.36 4.99 -2.59
CA ASP A 202 10.55 4.30 -2.09
C ASP A 202 10.69 2.87 -2.65
N GLN A 203 9.74 2.44 -3.48
CA GLN A 203 9.75 1.14 -4.13
C GLN A 203 9.88 1.28 -5.65
N LEU A 204 10.48 0.26 -6.28
CA LEU A 204 10.48 0.18 -7.75
C LEU A 204 9.03 0.03 -8.24
N ARG A 205 8.71 0.63 -9.37
CA ARG A 205 7.36 0.53 -9.93
C ARG A 205 7.04 -0.87 -10.39
N PHE A 206 5.86 -1.36 -10.04
CA PHE A 206 5.42 -2.72 -10.39
C PHE A 206 5.42 -2.96 -11.91
N SER A 207 5.13 -1.93 -12.70
CA SER A 207 5.20 -1.98 -14.17
C SER A 207 6.55 -2.49 -14.69
N GLY A 208 7.66 -2.14 -14.03
CA GLY A 208 8.99 -2.61 -14.41
C GLY A 208 9.20 -4.11 -14.20
N TYR A 209 8.68 -4.65 -13.10
CA TYR A 209 8.67 -6.10 -12.84
C TYR A 209 7.75 -6.83 -13.82
N ALA A 210 6.54 -6.33 -14.01
CA ALA A 210 5.54 -6.91 -14.89
C ALA A 210 5.99 -6.96 -16.36
N ASP A 211 6.79 -5.98 -16.80
CA ASP A 211 7.38 -5.91 -18.14
C ASP A 211 8.67 -6.73 -18.29
N GLY A 212 9.20 -7.28 -17.19
CA GLY A 212 10.46 -8.05 -17.15
C GLY A 212 11.72 -7.20 -17.27
N GLN A 213 11.63 -5.88 -17.31
CA GLN A 213 12.79 -4.99 -17.38
C GLN A 213 13.50 -4.82 -16.03
N ILE A 214 12.82 -5.08 -14.92
CA ILE A 214 13.37 -5.02 -13.55
C ILE A 214 13.33 -6.42 -12.93
N GLN A 215 14.40 -6.77 -12.22
CA GLN A 215 14.50 -8.01 -11.43
C GLN A 215 14.45 -7.68 -9.92
N PHE A 216 14.01 -8.64 -9.10
CA PHE A 216 13.97 -8.45 -7.63
C PHE A 216 15.33 -8.26 -6.98
N SER A 217 16.40 -8.68 -7.67
CA SER A 217 17.80 -8.51 -7.25
C SER A 217 18.41 -7.16 -7.65
N ASP A 218 17.71 -6.36 -8.44
CA ASP A 218 18.23 -5.08 -8.93
C ASP A 218 18.39 -4.07 -7.80
N ASN A 219 19.52 -3.36 -7.79
CA ASN A 219 19.66 -2.15 -7.01
C ASN A 219 18.96 -1.01 -7.78
N GLY A 220 17.76 -0.64 -7.31
CA GLY A 220 16.91 0.32 -8.01
C GLY A 220 17.57 1.69 -8.23
N THR A 221 18.27 2.21 -7.22
CA THR A 221 18.96 3.51 -7.32
C THR A 221 20.11 3.46 -8.33
N ALA A 222 20.99 2.46 -8.23
CA ALA A 222 22.06 2.30 -9.21
C ALA A 222 21.51 2.16 -10.63
N ARG A 223 20.43 1.38 -10.79
CA ARG A 223 19.79 1.17 -12.08
C ARG A 223 19.22 2.45 -12.70
N SER A 224 18.73 3.38 -11.88
CA SER A 224 18.21 4.68 -12.35
C SER A 224 19.27 5.52 -13.06
N PHE A 225 20.55 5.35 -12.70
CA PHE A 225 21.67 6.06 -13.32
C PHE A 225 22.35 5.26 -14.42
N ASP A 226 22.54 3.95 -14.20
CA ASP A 226 23.38 3.11 -15.07
C ASP A 226 22.61 2.52 -16.26
N ASN A 227 21.36 2.11 -16.03
CA ASN A 227 20.52 1.47 -17.03
C ASN A 227 19.01 1.68 -16.74
N PRO A 228 18.51 2.89 -16.95
CA PRO A 228 17.12 3.23 -16.68
C PRO A 228 16.16 2.45 -17.56
N VAL A 229 14.99 2.09 -17.00
CA VAL A 229 13.93 1.42 -17.77
C VAL A 229 13.35 2.35 -18.82
N GLY A 230 13.05 1.77 -19.96
CA GLY A 230 12.46 2.46 -21.09
C GLY A 230 10.94 2.49 -21.07
N LYS A 231 10.35 2.42 -22.27
CA LYS A 231 8.90 2.22 -22.46
C LYS A 231 8.55 0.76 -22.24
N ILE A 232 7.28 0.50 -21.98
CA ILE A 232 6.72 -0.86 -21.93
C ILE A 232 7.01 -1.58 -23.25
N GLN A 233 7.54 -2.79 -23.14
CA GLN A 233 7.92 -3.66 -24.25
C GLN A 233 6.91 -4.78 -24.46
N GLN A 234 6.18 -5.19 -23.41
CA GLN A 234 5.23 -6.31 -23.43
C GLN A 234 3.80 -5.81 -23.16
N LEU A 235 2.87 -6.12 -24.06
CA LEU A 235 1.46 -5.75 -23.87
C LEU A 235 0.82 -6.45 -22.64
N SER A 236 1.32 -7.63 -22.27
CA SER A 236 0.91 -8.35 -21.07
C SER A 236 1.12 -7.57 -19.77
N THR A 237 2.03 -6.58 -19.76
CA THR A 237 2.26 -5.68 -18.63
C THR A 237 0.99 -5.00 -18.15
N TYR A 238 0.17 -4.49 -19.07
CA TYR A 238 -1.09 -3.84 -18.73
C TYR A 238 -2.07 -4.80 -18.05
N SER A 239 -2.16 -6.05 -18.51
CA SER A 239 -3.01 -7.07 -17.88
C SER A 239 -2.49 -7.49 -16.51
N LYS A 240 -1.18 -7.65 -16.34
CA LYS A 240 -0.54 -7.93 -15.03
C LYS A 240 -0.79 -6.78 -14.04
N MET A 241 -0.68 -5.52 -14.49
CA MET A 241 -1.02 -4.33 -13.70
C MET A 241 -2.48 -4.35 -13.25
N ALA A 242 -3.41 -4.62 -14.18
CA ALA A 242 -4.83 -4.70 -13.89
C ALA A 242 -5.15 -5.83 -12.90
N ASN A 243 -4.55 -7.02 -13.05
CA ASN A 243 -4.73 -8.16 -12.15
C ASN A 243 -4.22 -7.85 -10.74
N PHE A 244 -3.05 -7.22 -10.61
CA PHE A 244 -2.51 -6.90 -9.30
C PHE A 244 -3.36 -5.83 -8.60
N HIS A 245 -3.87 -4.83 -9.32
CA HIS A 245 -4.80 -3.86 -8.77
C HIS A 245 -6.13 -4.52 -8.37
N ALA A 246 -6.68 -5.41 -9.22
CA ALA A 246 -7.89 -6.17 -8.91
C ALA A 246 -7.72 -7.02 -7.63
N PHE A 247 -6.55 -7.62 -7.44
CA PHE A 247 -6.22 -8.31 -6.19
C PHE A 247 -6.21 -7.33 -5.01
N ASN A 248 -5.51 -6.20 -5.11
CA ASN A 248 -5.45 -5.19 -4.06
C ASN A 248 -6.83 -4.71 -3.60
N ILE A 249 -7.72 -4.42 -4.54
CA ILE A 249 -9.08 -3.95 -4.20
C ILE A 249 -9.96 -5.06 -3.60
N SER A 250 -9.61 -6.32 -3.80
CA SER A 250 -10.31 -7.46 -3.22
C SER A 250 -9.83 -7.82 -1.81
N GLN A 251 -8.66 -7.31 -1.39
CA GLN A 251 -8.13 -7.58 -0.05
C GLN A 251 -8.77 -6.66 1.00
N PRO A 252 -8.84 -7.10 2.29
CA PRO A 252 -9.11 -6.18 3.41
C PRO A 252 -8.11 -5.02 3.43
N GLY A 253 -8.48 -3.87 4.00
CA GLY A 253 -7.64 -2.68 4.07
C GLY A 253 -8.01 -1.61 3.04
N ILE A 254 -7.13 -0.66 2.81
CA ILE A 254 -7.32 0.46 1.89
C ILE A 254 -6.37 0.29 0.70
N PRO A 255 -6.88 0.17 -0.54
CA PRO A 255 -6.01 0.13 -1.72
C PRO A 255 -5.36 1.51 -1.91
N ILE A 256 -4.05 1.52 -2.08
CA ILE A 256 -3.25 2.71 -2.32
C ILE A 256 -2.65 2.63 -3.72
N ILE A 257 -2.92 3.65 -4.52
CA ILE A 257 -2.40 3.78 -5.87
C ILE A 257 -1.30 4.84 -5.85
N TYR A 258 -0.07 4.43 -6.14
CA TYR A 258 0.99 5.39 -6.39
C TYR A 258 0.75 6.03 -7.76
N TYR A 259 0.85 7.36 -7.85
CA TYR A 259 0.53 8.08 -9.08
C TYR A 259 1.24 7.47 -10.30
N GLY A 260 0.52 7.34 -11.41
CA GLY A 260 1.03 6.75 -12.64
C GLY A 260 0.89 5.23 -12.73
N GLU A 261 0.53 4.51 -11.66
CA GLU A 261 0.23 3.08 -11.72
C GLU A 261 -0.94 2.80 -12.66
N GLU A 262 -1.94 3.67 -12.66
CA GLU A 262 -3.13 3.59 -13.51
C GLU A 262 -2.83 3.76 -15.01
N ILE A 263 -1.60 4.13 -15.36
CA ILE A 263 -1.10 4.22 -16.74
C ILE A 263 0.16 3.38 -16.97
N ALA A 264 0.48 2.49 -16.03
CA ALA A 264 1.69 1.68 -16.04
C ALA A 264 2.98 2.49 -16.24
N LEU A 265 3.08 3.65 -15.57
CA LEU A 265 4.28 4.49 -15.61
C LEU A 265 5.48 3.70 -15.12
N MET A 266 6.53 3.62 -15.96
CA MET A 266 7.75 2.89 -15.67
C MET A 266 8.65 3.67 -14.72
N GLY A 267 9.43 2.96 -13.88
CA GLY A 267 10.44 3.57 -13.00
C GLY A 267 11.19 2.54 -12.18
N GLU A 268 12.46 2.77 -12.05
CA GLU A 268 13.39 2.05 -11.18
C GLU A 268 13.27 2.53 -9.73
N GLY A 269 14.30 2.45 -8.94
CA GLY A 269 14.37 3.11 -7.64
C GLY A 269 14.57 4.63 -7.77
N ASP A 270 14.65 5.31 -6.62
CA ASP A 270 14.89 6.76 -6.58
C ASP A 270 16.17 7.15 -7.36
N PRO A 271 16.13 8.15 -8.27
CA PRO A 271 15.02 9.05 -8.59
C PRO A 271 14.07 8.54 -9.71
N GLY A 272 14.33 7.41 -10.34
CA GLY A 272 13.62 6.96 -11.53
C GLY A 272 12.13 6.62 -11.29
N ASN A 273 11.77 6.13 -10.11
CA ASN A 273 10.38 5.87 -9.72
C ASN A 273 9.57 7.15 -9.43
N ARG A 274 10.23 8.32 -9.27
CA ARG A 274 9.62 9.63 -8.98
C ARG A 274 9.50 10.52 -10.22
N ARG A 275 9.44 9.91 -11.41
CA ARG A 275 9.25 10.63 -12.68
C ARG A 275 7.96 11.45 -12.67
N MET A 276 7.97 12.58 -13.39
CA MET A 276 6.78 13.42 -13.54
C MET A 276 5.60 12.64 -14.15
N MET A 277 4.40 12.90 -13.62
CA MET A 277 3.16 12.36 -14.15
C MET A 277 2.98 12.77 -15.63
N ARG A 278 2.52 11.84 -16.47
CA ARG A 278 2.16 12.08 -17.86
C ARG A 278 0.65 12.11 -18.03
N PHE A 279 0.16 13.06 -18.79
CA PHE A 279 -1.25 13.20 -19.15
C PHE A 279 -1.52 12.90 -20.62
N ASN A 280 -0.48 12.91 -21.46
CA ASN A 280 -0.58 12.40 -22.83
C ASN A 280 -0.28 10.89 -22.81
N ILE A 281 -1.33 10.09 -22.90
CA ILE A 281 -1.33 8.63 -22.71
C ILE A 281 -1.83 7.91 -23.96
N SER A 282 -1.33 6.71 -24.20
CA SER A 282 -1.72 5.82 -25.30
C SER A 282 -3.08 5.16 -25.05
N ASP A 283 -3.63 4.49 -26.09
CA ASP A 283 -4.89 3.75 -25.97
C ASP A 283 -4.81 2.63 -24.92
N ASN A 284 -3.69 1.90 -24.82
CA ASN A 284 -3.50 0.85 -23.84
C ASN A 284 -3.45 1.41 -22.40
N GLU A 285 -2.79 2.55 -22.22
CA GLU A 285 -2.72 3.26 -20.92
C GLU A 285 -4.10 3.80 -20.53
N MET A 286 -4.86 4.31 -21.49
CA MET A 286 -6.24 4.76 -21.27
C MET A 286 -7.15 3.61 -20.86
N GLU A 287 -7.01 2.44 -21.48
CA GLU A 287 -7.80 1.27 -21.13
C GLU A 287 -7.45 0.72 -19.74
N LEU A 288 -6.16 0.71 -19.39
CA LEU A 288 -5.73 0.38 -18.02
C LEU A 288 -6.34 1.36 -17.00
N LYS A 289 -6.27 2.67 -17.26
CA LYS A 289 -6.85 3.69 -16.40
C LYS A 289 -8.36 3.51 -16.20
N LYS A 290 -9.09 3.17 -17.25
CA LYS A 290 -10.54 2.83 -17.15
C LYS A 290 -10.75 1.60 -16.28
N THR A 291 -9.92 0.57 -16.42
CA THR A 291 -10.00 -0.65 -15.59
C THR A 291 -9.78 -0.32 -14.12
N PHE A 292 -8.75 0.49 -13.77
CA PHE A 292 -8.54 0.97 -12.42
C PHE A 292 -9.76 1.73 -11.87
N SER A 293 -10.33 2.62 -12.67
CA SER A 293 -11.53 3.38 -12.28
C SER A 293 -12.73 2.47 -12.01
N LEU A 294 -12.98 1.48 -12.87
CA LEU A 294 -14.06 0.52 -12.69
C LEU A 294 -13.87 -0.33 -11.43
N LEU A 295 -12.67 -0.86 -11.21
CA LEU A 295 -12.34 -1.67 -10.05
C LEU A 295 -12.52 -0.88 -8.74
N ASN A 296 -12.04 0.36 -8.69
CA ASN A 296 -12.24 1.23 -7.53
C ASN A 296 -13.74 1.58 -7.33
N GLY A 297 -14.48 1.75 -8.42
CA GLY A 297 -15.93 1.94 -8.38
C GLY A 297 -16.66 0.74 -7.77
N LEU A 298 -16.28 -0.49 -8.16
CA LEU A 298 -16.83 -1.72 -7.56
C LEU A 298 -16.56 -1.77 -6.05
N ARG A 299 -15.34 -1.43 -5.62
CA ARG A 299 -15.03 -1.43 -4.19
C ARG A 299 -15.82 -0.37 -3.41
N ALA A 300 -16.10 0.77 -4.01
CA ALA A 300 -16.93 1.80 -3.39
C ALA A 300 -18.42 1.42 -3.34
N GLU A 301 -18.90 0.67 -4.33
CA GLU A 301 -20.30 0.25 -4.45
C GLU A 301 -20.62 -0.98 -3.59
N TYR A 302 -19.71 -1.96 -3.52
CA TYR A 302 -19.96 -3.25 -2.86
C TYR A 302 -19.22 -3.34 -1.52
N SER A 303 -19.99 -3.33 -0.44
CA SER A 303 -19.44 -3.42 0.93
C SER A 303 -18.68 -4.74 1.17
N SER A 304 -19.04 -5.81 0.50
CA SER A 304 -18.35 -7.10 0.60
C SER A 304 -16.89 -7.03 0.17
N LEU A 305 -16.53 -6.19 -0.80
CA LEU A 305 -15.14 -6.00 -1.20
C LEU A 305 -14.31 -5.28 -0.14
N ALA A 306 -14.92 -4.32 0.57
CA ALA A 306 -14.23 -3.53 1.58
C ALA A 306 -14.26 -4.16 2.99
N LEU A 307 -15.42 -4.70 3.41
CA LEU A 307 -15.71 -5.11 4.77
C LEU A 307 -16.04 -6.61 4.90
N GLY A 308 -16.13 -7.33 3.76
CA GLY A 308 -16.57 -8.72 3.75
C GLY A 308 -15.49 -9.69 4.22
N ASP A 309 -15.96 -10.73 4.91
CA ASP A 309 -15.13 -11.90 5.16
C ASP A 309 -14.63 -12.50 3.85
N GLN A 310 -13.37 -12.94 3.85
CA GLN A 310 -12.72 -13.54 2.69
C GLN A 310 -12.56 -15.04 2.88
N MET A 311 -12.95 -15.81 1.87
CA MET A 311 -12.69 -17.24 1.77
C MET A 311 -11.95 -17.54 0.47
N ILE A 312 -10.90 -18.35 0.56
CA ILE A 312 -10.22 -18.91 -0.62
C ILE A 312 -11.00 -20.16 -1.03
N LEU A 313 -11.55 -20.17 -2.24
CA LEU A 313 -12.28 -21.30 -2.79
C LEU A 313 -11.40 -22.17 -3.70
N TYR A 314 -10.37 -21.59 -4.28
CA TYR A 314 -9.38 -22.30 -5.09
C TYR A 314 -8.07 -21.50 -5.10
N ASN A 315 -6.92 -22.19 -5.00
CA ASN A 315 -5.60 -21.56 -4.91
C ASN A 315 -4.52 -22.52 -5.40
N GLU A 316 -4.48 -22.79 -6.69
CA GLU A 316 -3.45 -23.68 -7.28
C GLU A 316 -2.88 -23.09 -8.56
N GLY A 317 -1.54 -23.10 -8.67
CA GLY A 317 -0.81 -22.59 -9.82
C GLY A 317 -1.21 -21.15 -10.16
N PRO A 318 -1.56 -20.87 -11.43
CA PRO A 318 -1.86 -19.51 -11.89
C PRO A 318 -3.27 -19.01 -11.55
N VAL A 319 -4.08 -19.80 -10.83
CA VAL A 319 -5.48 -19.46 -10.56
C VAL A 319 -5.73 -19.27 -9.06
N LEU A 320 -6.39 -18.15 -8.73
CA LEU A 320 -6.92 -17.87 -7.41
C LEU A 320 -8.41 -17.53 -7.53
N ILE A 321 -9.24 -18.15 -6.70
CA ILE A 321 -10.66 -17.82 -6.60
C ILE A 321 -10.99 -17.49 -5.15
N LEU A 322 -11.47 -16.27 -4.93
CA LEU A 322 -11.86 -15.72 -3.63
C LEU A 322 -13.37 -15.51 -3.59
N LEU A 323 -13.96 -15.73 -2.43
CA LEU A 323 -15.31 -15.29 -2.14
C LEU A 323 -15.28 -14.25 -1.01
N LYS A 324 -15.81 -13.06 -1.29
CA LYS A 324 -16.01 -11.99 -0.32
C LYS A 324 -17.48 -11.99 0.10
N LYS A 325 -17.75 -11.99 1.41
CA LYS A 325 -19.12 -12.01 1.93
C LYS A 325 -19.33 -10.99 3.04
N TYR A 326 -20.34 -10.15 2.86
CA TYR A 326 -20.80 -9.19 3.86
C TYR A 326 -22.33 -9.31 4.00
N PHE A 327 -22.81 -9.84 5.13
CA PHE A 327 -24.20 -10.20 5.32
C PHE A 327 -24.77 -11.09 4.19
N ASN A 328 -25.70 -10.57 3.39
CA ASN A 328 -26.33 -11.23 2.25
C ASN A 328 -25.68 -10.85 0.89
N GLU A 329 -24.67 -9.99 0.89
CA GLU A 329 -23.93 -9.59 -0.28
C GLU A 329 -22.69 -10.49 -0.46
N MET A 330 -22.51 -11.02 -1.64
CA MET A 330 -21.37 -11.89 -1.97
C MET A 330 -20.76 -11.48 -3.30
N ILE A 331 -19.43 -11.43 -3.35
CA ILE A 331 -18.68 -11.27 -4.61
C ILE A 331 -17.66 -12.41 -4.73
N LEU A 332 -17.79 -13.15 -5.81
CA LEU A 332 -16.81 -14.13 -6.27
C LEU A 332 -15.81 -13.41 -7.17
N VAL A 333 -14.52 -13.51 -6.82
CA VAL A 333 -13.42 -12.93 -7.57
C VAL A 333 -12.53 -14.05 -8.07
N ALA A 334 -12.28 -14.12 -9.36
CA ALA A 334 -11.43 -15.14 -9.98
C ALA A 334 -10.27 -14.47 -10.71
N PHE A 335 -9.06 -14.99 -10.52
CA PHE A 335 -7.83 -14.55 -11.18
C PHE A 335 -7.23 -15.68 -11.98
N ASN A 336 -6.73 -15.36 -13.16
CA ASN A 336 -5.83 -16.20 -13.93
C ASN A 336 -4.63 -15.36 -14.37
N ASN A 337 -3.47 -15.65 -13.84
CA ASN A 337 -2.25 -14.91 -14.17
C ASN A 337 -1.33 -15.67 -15.15
N SER A 338 -1.88 -16.64 -15.91
CA SER A 338 -1.16 -17.36 -16.97
C SER A 338 -1.56 -16.89 -18.37
N LEU A 339 -0.80 -17.34 -19.36
CA LEU A 339 -1.06 -17.05 -20.79
C LEU A 339 -2.13 -17.96 -21.43
N ASP A 340 -2.64 -18.94 -20.69
CA ASP A 340 -3.67 -19.88 -21.15
C ASP A 340 -4.99 -19.67 -20.43
N SER A 341 -6.12 -19.92 -21.11
CA SER A 341 -7.42 -19.99 -20.42
C SER A 341 -7.44 -21.16 -19.44
N LYS A 342 -8.04 -20.96 -18.28
CA LYS A 342 -8.21 -21.98 -17.24
C LYS A 342 -9.69 -22.24 -16.99
N THR A 343 -10.05 -23.51 -16.86
CA THR A 343 -11.40 -23.91 -16.46
C THR A 343 -11.31 -24.64 -15.14
N ILE A 344 -11.96 -24.09 -14.13
CA ILE A 344 -11.94 -24.57 -12.75
C ILE A 344 -13.36 -24.83 -12.29
N GLU A 345 -13.55 -25.95 -11.61
CA GLU A 345 -14.81 -26.32 -10.97
C GLU A 345 -14.67 -26.16 -9.44
N ILE A 346 -15.58 -25.41 -8.85
CA ILE A 346 -15.61 -25.15 -7.39
C ILE A 346 -17.01 -25.45 -6.84
N GLU A 347 -17.07 -25.84 -5.58
CA GLU A 347 -18.32 -25.86 -4.84
C GLU A 347 -18.56 -24.50 -4.18
N PHE A 348 -19.70 -23.87 -4.51
CA PHE A 348 -20.08 -22.59 -3.90
C PHE A 348 -20.67 -22.85 -2.50
N PRO A 349 -20.11 -22.26 -1.44
CA PRO A 349 -20.44 -22.65 -0.06
C PRO A 349 -21.83 -22.20 0.41
N PHE A 350 -22.51 -21.35 -0.36
CA PHE A 350 -23.82 -20.80 -0.02
C PHE A 350 -24.87 -21.16 -1.08
N GLU A 351 -26.13 -21.11 -0.69
CA GLU A 351 -27.22 -21.25 -1.66
C GLU A 351 -27.33 -19.96 -2.48
N THR A 352 -27.18 -20.08 -3.77
CA THR A 352 -27.44 -19.02 -4.76
C THR A 352 -27.95 -19.66 -6.06
N THR A 353 -28.74 -18.93 -6.80
CA THR A 353 -29.30 -19.41 -8.07
C THR A 353 -28.69 -18.69 -9.27
N LEU A 354 -28.01 -17.59 -9.06
CA LEU A 354 -27.45 -16.73 -10.12
C LEU A 354 -26.27 -15.93 -9.63
N LEU A 355 -25.24 -15.84 -10.46
CA LEU A 355 -24.16 -14.88 -10.34
C LEU A 355 -24.32 -13.82 -11.43
N THR A 356 -24.30 -12.55 -11.07
CA THR A 356 -24.29 -11.44 -12.03
C THR A 356 -22.85 -11.01 -12.29
N LYS A 357 -22.39 -11.08 -13.54
CA LYS A 357 -21.06 -10.59 -13.89
C LYS A 357 -21.00 -9.08 -13.73
N LEU A 358 -19.98 -8.60 -13.01
CA LEU A 358 -19.68 -7.18 -12.81
C LEU A 358 -18.60 -6.70 -13.77
N ILE A 359 -17.50 -7.47 -13.89
CA ILE A 359 -16.36 -7.13 -14.77
C ILE A 359 -15.63 -8.42 -15.14
N GLY A 360 -14.86 -8.37 -16.21
CA GLY A 360 -13.97 -9.41 -16.68
C GLY A 360 -14.48 -10.15 -17.94
N PRO A 361 -13.58 -10.82 -18.69
CA PRO A 361 -13.90 -11.48 -19.94
C PRO A 361 -14.40 -12.92 -19.79
N GLY A 362 -14.18 -13.58 -18.64
CA GLY A 362 -14.50 -14.98 -18.39
C GLY A 362 -16.01 -15.26 -18.37
N HIS A 363 -16.39 -16.50 -18.20
CA HIS A 363 -17.78 -16.92 -18.06
C HIS A 363 -17.91 -18.06 -17.05
N TYR A 364 -19.12 -18.34 -16.60
CA TYR A 364 -19.40 -19.44 -15.68
C TYR A 364 -20.63 -20.23 -16.15
N GLU A 365 -20.64 -21.51 -15.77
CA GLU A 365 -21.80 -22.38 -15.77
C GLU A 365 -22.07 -22.81 -14.34
N MET A 366 -23.34 -22.84 -13.95
CA MET A 366 -23.72 -23.19 -12.57
C MET A 366 -24.77 -24.32 -12.61
N ASN A 367 -24.50 -25.36 -11.84
CA ASN A 367 -25.44 -26.46 -11.62
C ASN A 367 -25.54 -26.70 -10.10
N ASN A 368 -26.64 -26.25 -9.51
CA ASN A 368 -26.81 -26.20 -8.05
C ASN A 368 -25.68 -25.39 -7.40
N LYS A 369 -24.89 -26.02 -6.54
CA LYS A 369 -23.73 -25.40 -5.87
C LYS A 369 -22.42 -25.53 -6.65
N LEU A 370 -22.42 -26.29 -7.72
CA LEU A 370 -21.23 -26.51 -8.53
C LEU A 370 -21.10 -25.38 -9.57
N ILE A 371 -20.00 -24.65 -9.54
CA ILE A 371 -19.70 -23.59 -10.49
C ILE A 371 -18.48 -23.97 -11.29
N LYS A 372 -18.63 -24.00 -12.60
CA LYS A 372 -17.55 -24.17 -13.55
C LYS A 372 -17.20 -22.80 -14.13
N LEU A 373 -16.03 -22.28 -13.77
CA LEU A 373 -15.51 -20.98 -14.22
C LEU A 373 -14.52 -21.19 -15.35
N THR A 374 -14.68 -20.47 -16.45
CA THR A 374 -13.64 -20.31 -17.47
C THR A 374 -13.09 -18.91 -17.40
N ILE A 375 -11.80 -18.80 -17.02
CA ILE A 375 -11.09 -17.56 -16.76
C ILE A 375 -10.08 -17.37 -17.88
N ASN A 376 -10.16 -16.26 -18.59
CA ASN A 376 -9.30 -15.96 -19.73
C ASN A 376 -7.83 -15.75 -19.31
N PRO A 377 -6.88 -15.79 -20.24
CA PRO A 377 -5.48 -15.48 -19.95
C PRO A 377 -5.29 -14.09 -19.35
N LEU A 378 -4.40 -13.97 -18.37
CA LEU A 378 -4.02 -12.70 -17.74
C LEU A 378 -5.23 -11.81 -17.42
N SER A 379 -6.26 -12.41 -16.78
CA SER A 379 -7.51 -11.70 -16.50
C SER A 379 -8.01 -11.92 -15.07
N HIS A 380 -8.96 -11.09 -14.72
CA HIS A 380 -9.74 -11.21 -13.51
C HIS A 380 -11.23 -11.08 -13.83
N ASP A 381 -12.07 -11.77 -13.05
CA ASP A 381 -13.52 -11.74 -13.19
C ASP A 381 -14.17 -11.51 -11.80
N PHE A 382 -15.15 -10.62 -11.75
CA PHE A 382 -15.95 -10.36 -10.55
C PHE A 382 -17.40 -10.68 -10.83
N TYR A 383 -17.99 -11.49 -9.95
CA TYR A 383 -19.39 -11.90 -10.03
C TYR A 383 -20.09 -11.59 -8.71
N PHE A 384 -21.22 -10.95 -8.81
CA PHE A 384 -22.06 -10.59 -7.68
C PHE A 384 -23.17 -11.61 -7.47
N SER A 385 -23.46 -11.93 -6.20
CA SER A 385 -24.64 -12.66 -5.78
C SER A 385 -25.24 -12.02 -4.55
N LYS A 386 -26.56 -12.02 -4.49
CA LYS A 386 -27.32 -11.58 -3.34
C LYS A 386 -28.23 -12.73 -2.89
N LYS A 387 -28.19 -13.03 -1.61
CA LYS A 387 -29.09 -14.03 -1.00
C LYS A 387 -30.39 -13.39 -0.55
#